data_83c4e1f1739d2665a8a3e420539c1b4c
#
_entry.id   83c4e1f1739d2665a8a3e420539c1b4c
#
_cell.length_a   1.000
_cell.length_b   1.000
_cell.length_c   1.000
_cell.angle_alpha   90.00
_cell.angle_beta   90.00
_cell.angle_gamma   90.00
#
_symmetry.space_group_name_H-M   'P 1'
#
loop_
_entity.id
_entity.type
_entity.pdbx_description
1 polymer ?
#
loop_
_entity_poly.entity_id
_entity_poly.type
_entity_poly.pdbx_seq_one_letter_code
_entity_poly.pdbx_strand_id
1 'polypeptide(L)'
;MRFRSLRWRIASFYALLLLGVMAVVAVVLTLELHSILLDEARAKIDTVGSDLAQTVGGSSPFNPLGDALPIQQTLTSTGALDHWSGPTTYVEIDTAAGYPIAKSTNLGGASLAGTPPTRPGSAVFRQDVRPQLGDVLVRAELVETQQKNSALIVLVGEDLTIYDETLARIRLLLAGVVLVAAIVVVGGSFAIASSAIEPIGRLIAAMGEIRSDRLSGRLGLHNRGDELGRLATSFDAMLERLEDGFARERQFISDASHELKTPLTIINANAQMLERWADRDPQIRAESLTAIREESASLAAMVNGMLLLAKAESGDDIPREPVALEAVVAEAVRNTQPRAAEKGLTLAFPSPNGRPPTSVLGNPNLLRQLFTNLIENAIKFTEAGSVEVAVAVRAGEATVSVSDTGVGIEEEALERVFDRFFRADTSRNRSVPGTGLGLAIVRSIARIHGGRVTASRRPGGGTTFDVSLPTLTSLQ
;
A
#
# COMPACT_ATOMS: atom_id res chain seq x y z
N MET A 1 22.76 19.39 9.34
CA MET A 1 21.29 19.59 9.40
C MET A 1 20.56 18.65 8.44
N ARG A 2 20.34 17.37 8.82
CA ARG A 2 19.64 16.36 7.98
C ARG A 2 18.44 15.71 8.70
N PHE A 3 17.79 16.40 9.62
CA PHE A 3 16.60 15.92 10.34
C PHE A 3 15.30 15.93 9.49
N ARG A 4 15.39 16.21 8.19
CA ARG A 4 14.22 16.28 7.31
C ARG A 4 13.81 14.94 6.68
N SER A 5 14.60 13.89 6.78
CA SER A 5 14.19 12.60 6.20
C SER A 5 13.20 11.87 7.10
N LEU A 6 12.18 11.29 6.51
CA LEU A 6 11.14 10.52 7.20
C LEU A 6 11.75 9.42 8.10
N ARG A 7 12.90 8.87 7.71
CA ARG A 7 13.67 7.85 8.48
C ARG A 7 14.03 8.34 9.86
N TRP A 8 14.64 9.54 9.96
CA TRP A 8 15.06 10.13 11.23
C TRP A 8 13.87 10.49 12.12
N ARG A 9 12.79 10.97 11.55
CA ARG A 9 11.56 11.31 12.31
C ARG A 9 10.92 10.08 12.91
N ILE A 10 10.81 9.00 12.16
CA ILE A 10 10.24 7.73 12.66
C ILE A 10 11.17 7.09 13.69
N ALA A 11 12.47 6.97 13.39
CA ALA A 11 13.43 6.38 14.29
C ALA A 11 13.52 7.15 15.63
N SER A 12 13.57 8.49 15.58
CA SER A 12 13.62 9.31 16.80
C SER A 12 12.32 9.24 17.61
N PHE A 13 11.17 9.17 16.98
CA PHE A 13 9.89 9.04 17.68
C PHE A 13 9.80 7.73 18.47
N TYR A 14 10.10 6.59 17.85
CA TYR A 14 10.08 5.30 18.52
C TYR A 14 11.19 5.18 19.58
N ALA A 15 12.37 5.71 19.31
CA ALA A 15 13.46 5.74 20.29
C ALA A 15 13.08 6.54 21.53
N LEU A 16 12.54 7.75 21.36
CA LEU A 16 12.08 8.60 22.48
C LEU A 16 10.94 7.94 23.27
N LEU A 17 9.98 7.32 22.59
CA LEU A 17 8.86 6.63 23.24
C LEU A 17 9.36 5.48 24.12
N LEU A 18 10.23 4.61 23.58
CA LEU A 18 10.77 3.47 24.31
C LEU A 18 11.66 3.91 25.47
N LEU A 19 12.52 4.91 25.25
CA LEU A 19 13.37 5.47 26.32
C LEU A 19 12.52 6.11 27.42
N GLY A 20 11.45 6.81 27.06
CA GLY A 20 10.51 7.36 28.04
C GLY A 20 9.86 6.27 28.91
N VAL A 21 9.40 5.20 28.30
CA VAL A 21 8.84 4.04 29.03
C VAL A 21 9.88 3.42 29.95
N MET A 22 11.11 3.19 29.46
CA MET A 22 12.18 2.62 30.27
C MET A 22 12.57 3.52 31.46
N ALA A 23 12.62 4.83 31.24
CA ALA A 23 12.90 5.78 32.33
C ALA A 23 11.82 5.73 33.41
N VAL A 24 10.54 5.69 33.02
CA VAL A 24 9.42 5.55 33.98
C VAL A 24 9.53 4.25 34.77
N VAL A 25 9.78 3.12 34.09
CA VAL A 25 9.95 1.81 34.77
C VAL A 25 11.12 1.84 35.75
N ALA A 26 12.26 2.42 35.37
CA ALA A 26 13.43 2.52 36.26
C ALA A 26 13.13 3.38 37.50
N VAL A 27 12.39 4.49 37.33
CA VAL A 27 11.98 5.34 38.47
C VAL A 27 11.01 4.58 39.39
N VAL A 28 9.98 3.94 38.84
CA VAL A 28 8.99 3.17 39.62
C VAL A 28 9.70 2.05 40.39
N LEU A 29 10.56 1.28 39.75
CA LEU A 29 11.32 0.21 40.42
C LEU A 29 12.19 0.75 41.54
N THR A 30 12.83 1.91 41.38
CA THR A 30 13.66 2.52 42.41
C THR A 30 12.85 2.97 43.63
N LEU A 31 11.65 3.55 43.37
CA LEU A 31 10.75 3.99 44.44
C LEU A 31 10.17 2.80 45.21
N GLU A 32 9.71 1.78 44.49
CA GLU A 32 9.19 0.54 45.11
C GLU A 32 10.26 -0.17 45.95
N LEU A 33 11.48 -0.32 45.42
CA LEU A 33 12.56 -0.96 46.15
C LEU A 33 12.93 -0.18 47.41
N HIS A 34 12.96 1.15 47.35
CA HIS A 34 13.20 2.00 48.48
C HIS A 34 12.13 1.81 49.56
N SER A 35 10.83 1.76 49.20
CA SER A 35 9.75 1.51 50.16
C SER A 35 9.82 0.13 50.79
N ILE A 36 10.14 -0.91 50.02
CA ILE A 36 10.27 -2.29 50.50
C ILE A 36 11.39 -2.39 51.57
N LEU A 37 12.57 -1.80 51.25
CA LEU A 37 13.69 -1.82 52.16
C LEU A 37 13.45 -1.05 53.47
N LEU A 38 12.73 0.07 53.41
CA LEU A 38 12.33 0.81 54.61
C LEU A 38 11.31 0.03 55.45
N ASP A 39 10.36 -0.64 54.77
CA ASP A 39 9.35 -1.46 55.51
C ASP A 39 10.01 -2.69 56.16
N GLU A 40 11.01 -3.30 55.51
CA GLU A 40 11.82 -4.39 56.09
C GLU A 40 12.61 -3.91 57.31
N ALA A 41 13.25 -2.73 57.21
CA ALA A 41 13.96 -2.12 58.36
C ALA A 41 12.98 -1.82 59.51
N ARG A 42 11.79 -1.29 59.23
CA ARG A 42 10.75 -1.04 60.24
C ARG A 42 10.30 -2.32 60.92
N ALA A 43 9.96 -3.35 60.15
CA ALA A 43 9.50 -4.63 60.66
C ALA A 43 10.55 -5.28 61.55
N LYS A 44 11.84 -5.17 61.18
CA LYS A 44 12.94 -5.68 61.97
C LYS A 44 13.08 -5.00 63.33
N ILE A 45 13.12 -3.65 63.36
CA ILE A 45 13.20 -2.92 64.63
C ILE A 45 11.92 -3.02 65.47
N ASP A 46 10.79 -3.20 64.85
CA ASP A 46 9.54 -3.42 65.57
C ASP A 46 9.51 -4.79 66.28
N THR A 47 9.98 -5.83 65.63
CA THR A 47 10.09 -7.17 66.21
C THR A 47 11.09 -7.16 67.36
N VAL A 48 12.27 -6.62 67.17
CA VAL A 48 13.31 -6.52 68.23
C VAL A 48 12.86 -5.63 69.38
N GLY A 49 12.25 -4.49 69.06
CA GLY A 49 11.80 -3.54 70.05
C GLY A 49 10.62 -4.05 70.89
N SER A 50 9.69 -4.79 70.29
CA SER A 50 8.57 -5.38 71.03
C SER A 50 9.02 -6.52 71.93
N ASP A 51 9.94 -7.37 71.49
CA ASP A 51 10.50 -8.43 72.31
C ASP A 51 11.26 -7.85 73.55
N LEU A 52 12.10 -6.86 73.29
CA LEU A 52 12.83 -6.16 74.37
C LEU A 52 11.86 -5.43 75.33
N ALA A 53 10.83 -4.76 74.80
CA ALA A 53 9.84 -4.07 75.64
C ALA A 53 9.07 -5.04 76.55
N GLN A 54 8.72 -6.22 76.02
CA GLN A 54 8.07 -7.29 76.80
C GLN A 54 9.01 -7.83 77.91
N THR A 55 10.29 -8.00 77.56
CA THR A 55 11.29 -8.47 78.55
C THR A 55 11.51 -7.45 79.65
N VAL A 56 11.68 -6.16 79.31
CA VAL A 56 11.85 -5.06 80.27
C VAL A 56 10.59 -4.82 81.12
N GLY A 57 9.40 -4.97 80.53
CA GLY A 57 8.13 -4.87 81.24
C GLY A 57 7.80 -6.06 82.14
N GLY A 58 8.59 -7.11 82.10
CA GLY A 58 8.41 -8.30 82.91
C GLY A 58 7.26 -9.22 82.43
N SER A 59 6.77 -9.05 81.20
CA SER A 59 5.70 -9.86 80.58
C SER A 59 6.24 -10.94 79.59
N SER A 60 7.53 -11.06 79.43
CA SER A 60 8.15 -12.08 78.57
C SER A 60 8.27 -13.42 79.26
N PRO A 61 7.79 -14.54 78.65
CA PRO A 61 8.01 -15.88 79.19
C PRO A 61 9.48 -16.36 79.16
N PHE A 62 10.32 -15.64 78.40
CA PHE A 62 11.76 -15.89 78.29
C PHE A 62 12.54 -14.66 78.76
N ASN A 63 13.16 -14.75 79.89
CA ASN A 63 14.00 -13.69 80.45
C ASN A 63 15.48 -14.04 80.37
N PRO A 64 16.20 -13.62 79.29
CA PRO A 64 17.60 -13.91 79.12
C PRO A 64 18.48 -13.18 80.15
N LEU A 65 17.93 -12.22 80.92
CA LEU A 65 18.63 -11.45 81.94
C LEU A 65 18.63 -12.12 83.31
N GLY A 66 17.86 -13.24 83.48
CA GLY A 66 17.79 -14.03 84.71
C GLY A 66 16.86 -13.43 85.80
N ASP A 67 16.17 -14.32 86.57
CA ASP A 67 15.14 -13.93 87.55
C ASP A 67 15.72 -13.41 88.90
N ALA A 68 17.02 -13.35 89.04
CA ALA A 68 17.65 -13.20 90.38
C ALA A 68 18.13 -11.78 90.76
N LEU A 69 18.12 -10.81 89.79
CA LEU A 69 18.62 -9.45 90.05
C LEU A 69 17.60 -8.38 89.63
N PRO A 70 17.54 -7.22 90.30
CA PRO A 70 16.75 -6.10 89.81
C PRO A 70 17.14 -5.71 88.38
N ILE A 71 16.18 -5.48 87.50
CA ILE A 71 16.40 -5.16 86.08
C ILE A 71 17.47 -4.07 85.90
N GLN A 72 17.48 -3.07 86.75
CA GLN A 72 18.51 -1.99 86.73
C GLN A 72 19.92 -2.47 86.94
N GLN A 73 20.18 -3.48 87.76
CA GLN A 73 21.51 -4.01 87.96
C GLN A 73 21.99 -4.93 86.87
N THR A 74 21.02 -5.64 86.24
CA THR A 74 21.32 -6.50 85.09
C THR A 74 21.57 -5.68 83.83
N LEU A 75 20.88 -4.58 83.64
CA LEU A 75 21.06 -3.69 82.50
C LEU A 75 22.38 -2.89 82.57
N THR A 76 22.96 -2.73 83.73
CA THR A 76 24.29 -2.04 83.86
C THR A 76 25.48 -2.93 83.53
N SER A 77 25.28 -4.23 83.31
CA SER A 77 26.33 -5.11 82.85
C SER A 77 26.74 -4.85 81.37
N THR A 78 28.03 -4.82 81.08
CA THR A 78 28.56 -4.62 79.75
C THR A 78 28.02 -5.73 78.84
N GLY A 79 27.37 -5.37 77.69
CA GLY A 79 26.82 -6.33 76.73
C GLY A 79 25.47 -6.91 77.08
N ALA A 80 24.74 -6.41 78.08
CA ALA A 80 23.40 -6.88 78.45
C ALA A 80 22.37 -6.82 77.31
N LEU A 81 22.55 -5.85 76.40
CA LEU A 81 21.67 -5.62 75.26
C LEU A 81 22.15 -6.24 73.95
N ASP A 82 23.35 -6.93 73.98
CA ASP A 82 23.92 -7.47 72.75
C ASP A 82 23.15 -8.66 72.17
N HIS A 83 22.28 -9.28 72.97
CA HIS A 83 21.38 -10.33 72.49
C HIS A 83 20.34 -9.80 71.47
N TRP A 84 19.90 -8.54 71.59
CA TRP A 84 18.92 -7.85 70.71
C TRP A 84 19.61 -6.98 69.68
N SER A 85 20.93 -6.74 69.78
CA SER A 85 21.71 -6.00 68.81
C SER A 85 22.21 -6.89 67.69
N GLY A 86 22.55 -6.28 66.56
CA GLY A 86 23.15 -6.95 65.41
C GLY A 86 24.15 -6.04 64.70
N PRO A 87 24.76 -6.47 63.60
CA PRO A 87 25.74 -5.66 62.90
C PRO A 87 25.21 -4.26 62.48
N THR A 88 23.90 -4.14 62.27
CA THR A 88 23.22 -2.92 61.81
C THR A 88 22.15 -2.45 62.81
N THR A 89 21.85 -3.24 63.79
CA THR A 89 20.80 -2.96 64.79
C THR A 89 21.37 -2.50 66.09
N TYR A 90 21.04 -1.32 66.53
CA TYR A 90 21.47 -0.69 67.79
C TYR A 90 20.37 -0.74 68.83
N VAL A 91 20.74 -0.90 70.06
CA VAL A 91 19.77 -0.94 71.19
C VAL A 91 20.26 -0.04 72.32
N GLU A 92 19.34 0.78 72.84
CA GLU A 92 19.59 1.67 73.99
C GLU A 92 18.34 1.68 74.91
N ILE A 93 18.57 1.71 76.22
CA ILE A 93 17.50 1.88 77.21
C ILE A 93 17.81 3.12 78.01
N ASP A 94 16.85 4.03 78.04
CA ASP A 94 16.95 5.30 78.77
C ASP A 94 15.98 5.36 79.92
N THR A 95 16.23 6.24 80.88
CA THR A 95 15.25 6.67 81.86
C THR A 95 14.09 7.41 81.19
N ALA A 96 12.92 7.53 81.82
CA ALA A 96 11.83 8.37 81.37
C ALA A 96 12.23 9.87 81.13
N ALA A 97 13.31 10.30 81.77
CA ALA A 97 13.90 11.63 81.56
C ALA A 97 14.89 11.71 80.37
N GLY A 98 15.16 10.58 79.70
CA GLY A 98 16.04 10.53 78.51
C GLY A 98 17.55 10.37 78.82
N TYR A 99 17.88 9.91 79.99
CA TYR A 99 19.26 9.58 80.35
C TYR A 99 19.53 8.10 80.09
N PRO A 100 20.63 7.76 79.41
CA PRO A 100 20.93 6.36 79.06
C PRO A 100 21.31 5.54 80.31
N ILE A 101 20.71 4.36 80.40
CA ILE A 101 20.98 3.36 81.43
C ILE A 101 21.84 2.25 80.86
N ALA A 102 21.51 1.72 79.70
CA ALA A 102 22.20 0.64 79.04
C ALA A 102 22.28 0.87 77.54
N LYS A 103 23.37 0.40 76.93
CA LYS A 103 23.60 0.47 75.48
C LYS A 103 24.18 -0.83 74.96
N SER A 104 23.82 -1.20 73.76
CA SER A 104 24.50 -2.30 73.06
C SER A 104 25.95 -1.93 72.74
N THR A 105 26.82 -2.91 72.72
CA THR A 105 28.25 -2.69 72.51
C THR A 105 28.58 -2.02 71.22
N ASN A 106 27.83 -2.33 70.15
CA ASN A 106 28.01 -1.77 68.82
C ASN A 106 27.57 -0.30 68.69
N LEU A 107 26.84 0.25 69.69
CA LEU A 107 26.44 1.67 69.70
C LEU A 107 27.61 2.56 70.15
N GLY A 108 28.58 2.01 70.90
CA GLY A 108 29.75 2.73 71.36
C GLY A 108 29.46 4.01 72.16
N GLY A 109 30.01 5.12 71.73
CA GLY A 109 29.76 6.46 72.28
C GLY A 109 28.52 7.19 71.78
N ALA A 110 27.87 6.64 70.78
CA ALA A 110 26.67 7.26 70.17
C ALA A 110 25.42 7.07 71.05
N SER A 111 24.33 7.75 70.70
CA SER A 111 23.04 7.59 71.38
C SER A 111 21.88 7.68 70.37
N LEU A 112 20.87 6.85 70.64
CA LEU A 112 19.61 6.85 69.90
C LEU A 112 18.58 7.82 70.52
N ALA A 113 18.91 8.43 71.64
CA ALA A 113 18.02 9.34 72.38
C ALA A 113 17.49 10.46 71.53
N GLY A 114 16.24 10.78 71.72
CA GLY A 114 15.51 11.83 71.01
C GLY A 114 14.27 12.22 71.79
N THR A 115 13.25 12.78 71.12
CA THR A 115 11.99 13.14 71.76
C THR A 115 11.32 11.88 72.36
N PRO A 116 11.14 11.79 73.67
CA PRO A 116 10.55 10.61 74.31
C PRO A 116 9.10 10.43 73.89
N PRO A 117 8.61 9.18 73.77
CA PRO A 117 7.20 8.88 73.57
C PRO A 117 6.39 9.36 74.79
N THR A 118 5.24 9.96 74.53
CA THR A 118 4.38 10.58 75.59
C THR A 118 3.35 9.61 76.20
N ARG A 119 3.13 8.43 75.57
CA ARG A 119 2.16 7.44 76.05
C ARG A 119 2.84 6.08 76.21
N PRO A 120 2.64 5.42 77.38
CA PRO A 120 3.13 4.06 77.58
C PRO A 120 2.51 3.08 76.57
N GLY A 121 3.33 2.12 76.10
CA GLY A 121 2.91 1.07 75.16
C GLY A 121 2.72 1.51 73.74
N SER A 122 3.01 2.76 73.38
CA SER A 122 2.97 3.23 71.97
C SER A 122 4.37 3.35 71.40
N ALA A 123 4.64 2.61 70.32
CA ALA A 123 5.90 2.73 69.59
C ALA A 123 5.83 3.94 68.63
N VAL A 124 6.89 4.73 68.64
CA VAL A 124 7.07 5.86 67.70
C VAL A 124 8.28 5.58 66.82
N PHE A 125 8.07 5.63 65.52
CA PHE A 125 9.17 5.49 64.54
C PHE A 125 9.61 6.87 64.07
N ARG A 126 10.91 7.07 63.97
CA ARG A 126 11.50 8.28 63.40
C ARG A 126 12.80 7.94 62.67
N GLN A 127 13.06 8.68 61.61
CA GLN A 127 14.31 8.63 60.89
C GLN A 127 15.13 9.85 61.28
N ASP A 128 16.35 9.62 61.77
CA ASP A 128 17.26 10.66 62.29
C ASP A 128 18.64 10.46 61.67
N VAL A 129 19.29 11.55 61.28
CA VAL A 129 20.70 11.52 60.88
C VAL A 129 21.56 11.78 62.16
N ARG A 130 22.40 10.80 62.50
CA ARG A 130 23.25 10.87 63.67
C ARG A 130 24.71 11.07 63.29
N PRO A 131 25.47 11.98 63.94
CA PRO A 131 26.85 12.29 63.54
C PRO A 131 27.79 11.09 63.54
N GLN A 132 27.52 10.07 64.34
CA GLN A 132 28.40 8.87 64.48
C GLN A 132 27.79 7.61 63.82
N LEU A 133 26.52 7.59 63.54
CA LEU A 133 25.79 6.42 63.06
C LEU A 133 25.23 6.58 61.66
N GLY A 134 25.30 7.79 61.06
CA GLY A 134 24.68 8.06 59.78
C GLY A 134 23.17 8.20 59.86
N ASP A 135 22.47 7.74 58.85
CA ASP A 135 21.00 7.73 58.78
C ASP A 135 20.47 6.49 59.46
N VAL A 136 19.68 6.69 60.55
CA VAL A 136 19.21 5.62 61.41
C VAL A 136 17.71 5.71 61.57
N LEU A 137 17.01 4.61 61.32
CA LEU A 137 15.59 4.46 61.66
C LEU A 137 15.48 4.02 63.12
N VAL A 138 14.84 4.83 63.96
CA VAL A 138 14.73 4.57 65.41
C VAL A 138 13.28 4.30 65.76
N ARG A 139 13.04 3.21 66.49
CA ARG A 139 11.80 2.90 67.19
C ARG A 139 11.99 3.24 68.66
N ALA A 140 11.12 4.06 69.23
CA ALA A 140 11.13 4.42 70.64
C ALA A 140 9.79 4.00 71.28
N GLU A 141 9.87 3.37 72.45
CA GLU A 141 8.68 2.97 73.20
C GLU A 141 8.89 3.20 74.70
N LEU A 142 7.89 3.80 75.35
CA LEU A 142 7.85 3.99 76.79
C LEU A 142 7.23 2.74 77.43
N VAL A 143 8.01 2.03 78.24
CA VAL A 143 7.65 0.77 78.91
C VAL A 143 7.54 0.99 80.41
N GLU A 144 6.37 0.66 80.97
CA GLU A 144 6.19 0.65 82.46
C GLU A 144 6.79 -0.63 83.03
N THR A 145 7.64 -0.51 84.03
CA THR A 145 8.21 -1.66 84.72
C THR A 145 7.41 -2.12 85.90
N GLN A 146 7.55 -3.38 86.30
CA GLN A 146 6.84 -3.92 87.48
C GLN A 146 7.17 -3.22 88.85
N GLN A 147 8.28 -2.48 88.86
CA GLN A 147 8.62 -1.63 89.99
C GLN A 147 7.71 -0.38 90.05
N LYS A 148 6.97 -0.17 91.12
CA LYS A 148 6.07 0.95 91.28
C LYS A 148 6.69 2.28 90.87
N ASN A 149 6.18 2.91 89.82
CA ASN A 149 6.47 4.25 89.33
C ASN A 149 7.74 4.44 88.51
N SER A 150 8.32 3.38 87.97
CA SER A 150 9.46 3.53 87.06
C SER A 150 9.07 3.16 85.60
N ALA A 151 9.24 4.10 84.69
CA ALA A 151 9.10 3.87 83.28
C ALA A 151 10.48 4.01 82.58
N LEU A 152 10.73 3.17 81.62
CA LEU A 152 11.97 3.17 80.81
C LEU A 152 11.59 3.42 79.33
N ILE A 153 12.52 4.03 78.61
CA ILE A 153 12.39 4.20 77.15
C ILE A 153 13.27 3.16 76.51
N VAL A 154 12.64 2.27 75.75
CA VAL A 154 13.33 1.28 74.89
C VAL A 154 13.50 1.90 73.52
N LEU A 155 14.74 1.97 73.08
CA LEU A 155 15.18 2.51 71.79
C LEU A 155 15.87 1.42 70.98
N VAL A 156 15.34 1.18 69.75
CA VAL A 156 15.96 0.26 68.81
C VAL A 156 16.20 1.01 67.51
N GLY A 157 17.42 1.04 67.02
CA GLY A 157 17.82 1.72 65.79
C GLY A 157 18.34 0.74 64.74
N GLU A 158 18.03 1.00 63.50
CA GLU A 158 18.61 0.27 62.33
C GLU A 158 19.39 1.26 61.46
N ASP A 159 20.58 0.89 61.12
CA ASP A 159 21.44 1.66 60.25
C ASP A 159 20.96 1.56 58.81
N LEU A 160 20.53 2.70 58.23
CA LEU A 160 20.05 2.78 56.88
C LEU A 160 21.17 2.94 55.84
N THR A 161 22.43 3.18 56.25
CA THR A 161 23.53 3.41 55.31
C THR A 161 23.78 2.21 54.37
N ILE A 162 23.60 0.99 54.89
CA ILE A 162 23.76 -0.24 54.10
C ILE A 162 22.64 -0.35 53.05
N TYR A 163 21.42 0.08 53.41
CA TYR A 163 20.29 0.11 52.47
C TYR A 163 20.52 1.16 51.39
N ASP A 164 21.04 2.35 51.74
CA ASP A 164 21.41 3.41 50.81
C ASP A 164 22.53 3.01 49.86
N GLU A 165 23.58 2.34 50.36
CA GLU A 165 24.64 1.80 49.53
C GLU A 165 24.10 0.74 48.54
N THR A 166 23.21 -0.12 49.00
CA THR A 166 22.60 -1.16 48.18
C THR A 166 21.73 -0.52 47.08
N LEU A 167 20.90 0.49 47.44
CA LEU A 167 20.11 1.26 46.48
C LEU A 167 21.00 2.00 45.47
N ALA A 168 22.12 2.58 45.92
CA ALA A 168 23.07 3.26 45.03
C ALA A 168 23.67 2.30 43.99
N ARG A 169 24.07 1.08 44.39
CA ARG A 169 24.56 0.04 43.48
C ARG A 169 23.48 -0.40 42.48
N ILE A 170 22.25 -0.61 42.95
CA ILE A 170 21.14 -1.00 42.10
C ILE A 170 20.79 0.13 41.10
N ARG A 171 20.79 1.40 41.53
CA ARG A 171 20.60 2.55 40.64
C ARG A 171 21.67 2.61 39.55
N LEU A 172 22.93 2.34 39.90
CA LEU A 172 24.05 2.30 38.92
C LEU A 172 23.86 1.17 37.91
N LEU A 173 23.47 -0.03 38.36
CA LEU A 173 23.19 -1.15 37.48
C LEU A 173 21.97 -0.87 36.53
N LEU A 174 20.89 -0.32 37.09
CA LEU A 174 19.74 0.10 36.29
C LEU A 174 20.10 1.16 35.25
N ALA A 175 20.90 2.16 35.60
CA ALA A 175 21.41 3.15 34.67
C ALA A 175 22.24 2.51 33.55
N GLY A 176 23.10 1.52 33.88
CA GLY A 176 23.84 0.74 32.88
C GLY A 176 22.91 -0.03 31.90
N VAL A 177 21.92 -0.71 32.45
CA VAL A 177 20.92 -1.43 31.62
C VAL A 177 20.14 -0.48 30.70
N VAL A 178 19.69 0.65 31.24
CA VAL A 178 18.99 1.68 30.45
C VAL A 178 19.91 2.23 29.35
N LEU A 179 21.18 2.46 29.62
CA LEU A 179 22.14 2.96 28.62
C LEU A 179 22.33 1.95 27.47
N VAL A 180 22.55 0.67 27.81
CA VAL A 180 22.72 -0.40 26.81
C VAL A 180 21.44 -0.53 25.97
N ALA A 181 20.28 -0.56 26.62
CA ALA A 181 19.01 -0.62 25.93
C ALA A 181 18.79 0.60 25.02
N ALA A 182 19.20 1.79 25.43
CA ALA A 182 19.14 3.00 24.61
C ALA A 182 19.94 2.86 23.31
N ILE A 183 21.16 2.31 23.39
CA ILE A 183 22.00 2.06 22.21
C ILE A 183 21.33 1.06 21.27
N VAL A 184 20.80 -0.04 21.79
CA VAL A 184 20.10 -1.08 21.01
C VAL A 184 18.83 -0.52 20.36
N VAL A 185 18.03 0.24 21.09
CA VAL A 185 16.79 0.85 20.61
C VAL A 185 17.06 1.86 19.50
N VAL A 186 18.03 2.75 19.68
CA VAL A 186 18.39 3.76 18.66
C VAL A 186 18.94 3.08 17.42
N GLY A 187 19.88 2.14 17.58
CA GLY A 187 20.45 1.39 16.45
C GLY A 187 19.42 0.54 15.72
N GLY A 188 18.59 -0.19 16.44
CA GLY A 188 17.51 -1.02 15.88
C GLY A 188 16.45 -0.19 15.16
N SER A 189 16.00 0.90 15.76
CA SER A 189 15.03 1.82 15.15
C SER A 189 15.56 2.42 13.83
N PHE A 190 16.86 2.79 13.82
CA PHE A 190 17.49 3.30 12.60
C PHE A 190 17.61 2.23 11.51
N ALA A 191 17.98 0.99 11.88
CA ALA A 191 18.10 -0.12 10.94
C ALA A 191 16.74 -0.47 10.31
N ILE A 192 15.67 -0.57 11.12
CA ILE A 192 14.30 -0.84 10.65
C ILE A 192 13.82 0.30 9.75
N ALA A 193 13.96 1.55 10.17
CA ALA A 193 13.54 2.71 9.37
C ALA A 193 14.29 2.78 8.04
N SER A 194 15.57 2.41 8.01
CA SER A 194 16.38 2.39 6.79
C SER A 194 15.92 1.28 5.84
N SER A 195 15.69 0.06 6.32
CA SER A 195 15.27 -1.07 5.51
C SER A 195 13.86 -0.89 4.92
N ALA A 196 12.97 -0.20 5.62
CA ALA A 196 11.61 0.08 5.15
C ALA A 196 11.53 1.24 4.13
N ILE A 197 12.31 2.31 4.33
CA ILE A 197 12.18 3.55 3.54
C ILE A 197 13.13 3.59 2.33
N GLU A 198 14.26 2.90 2.36
CA GLU A 198 15.20 2.91 1.22
C GLU A 198 14.59 2.38 -0.08
N PRO A 199 13.82 1.28 -0.11
CA PRO A 199 13.14 0.82 -1.31
C PRO A 199 12.16 1.85 -1.89
N ILE A 200 11.42 2.55 -1.02
CA ILE A 200 10.49 3.63 -1.44
C ILE A 200 11.26 4.77 -2.11
N GLY A 201 12.44 5.13 -1.57
CA GLY A 201 13.30 6.14 -2.19
C GLY A 201 13.78 5.75 -3.58
N ARG A 202 14.11 4.47 -3.80
CA ARG A 202 14.48 3.93 -5.12
C ARG A 202 13.30 3.94 -6.09
N LEU A 203 12.09 3.60 -5.62
CA LEU A 203 10.86 3.69 -6.41
C LEU A 203 10.61 5.11 -6.90
N ILE A 204 10.67 6.10 -6.00
CA ILE A 204 10.47 7.52 -6.36
C ILE A 204 11.53 7.99 -7.35
N ALA A 205 12.79 7.61 -7.18
CA ALA A 205 13.86 7.97 -8.10
C ALA A 205 13.64 7.35 -9.50
N ALA A 206 13.30 6.06 -9.56
CA ALA A 206 12.99 5.37 -10.82
C ALA A 206 11.78 5.99 -11.53
N MET A 207 10.71 6.34 -10.79
CA MET A 207 9.57 7.07 -11.33
C MET A 207 9.96 8.44 -11.91
N GLY A 208 10.91 9.14 -11.29
CA GLY A 208 11.40 10.45 -11.76
C GLY A 208 12.24 10.38 -13.03
N GLU A 209 12.82 9.21 -13.34
CA GLU A 209 13.62 8.98 -14.55
C GLU A 209 12.78 8.52 -15.76
N ILE A 210 11.51 8.13 -15.52
CA ILE A 210 10.59 7.69 -16.56
C ILE A 210 10.23 8.90 -17.43
N ARG A 211 10.58 8.83 -18.70
CA ARG A 211 10.18 9.77 -19.76
C ARG A 211 9.49 9.00 -20.86
N SER A 212 8.70 9.69 -21.67
CA SER A 212 7.99 9.09 -22.81
C SER A 212 8.91 8.41 -23.85
N ASP A 213 10.21 8.72 -23.83
CA ASP A 213 11.24 8.13 -24.67
C ASP A 213 11.98 6.93 -24.02
N ARG A 214 11.78 6.70 -22.71
CA ARG A 214 12.46 5.64 -21.92
C ARG A 214 11.51 4.99 -20.93
N LEU A 215 10.55 4.23 -21.43
CA LEU A 215 9.60 3.47 -20.61
C LEU A 215 10.10 2.07 -20.22
N SER A 216 11.21 1.60 -20.81
CA SER A 216 11.75 0.25 -20.62
C SER A 216 12.40 -0.01 -19.25
N GLY A 217 12.51 1.02 -18.40
CA GLY A 217 12.98 0.85 -17.02
C GLY A 217 12.01 0.00 -16.20
N ARG A 218 12.53 -1.03 -15.52
CA ARG A 218 11.75 -1.84 -14.56
C ARG A 218 12.29 -1.62 -13.16
N LEU A 219 11.41 -1.68 -12.16
CA LEU A 219 11.77 -1.40 -10.76
C LEU A 219 12.62 -2.49 -10.13
N GLY A 220 12.62 -3.70 -10.68
CA GLY A 220 13.50 -4.80 -10.28
C GLY A 220 13.26 -5.35 -8.87
N LEU A 221 12.10 -5.08 -8.26
CA LEU A 221 11.74 -5.50 -6.88
C LEU A 221 10.84 -6.73 -6.83
N HIS A 222 10.78 -7.52 -7.90
CA HIS A 222 9.89 -8.68 -8.06
C HIS A 222 10.10 -9.79 -7.01
N ASN A 223 11.28 -9.87 -6.39
CA ASN A 223 11.62 -10.92 -5.41
C ASN A 223 11.18 -10.61 -3.98
N ARG A 224 10.43 -9.50 -3.75
CA ARG A 224 9.90 -9.19 -2.43
C ARG A 224 8.46 -9.70 -2.33
N GLY A 225 8.22 -10.55 -1.33
CA GLY A 225 6.89 -11.07 -1.02
C GLY A 225 6.00 -10.12 -0.20
N ASP A 226 6.39 -8.83 -0.06
CA ASP A 226 5.72 -7.82 0.73
C ASP A 226 4.87 -6.84 -0.14
N GLU A 227 4.22 -5.87 0.50
CA GLU A 227 3.38 -4.86 -0.13
C GLU A 227 4.17 -4.03 -1.16
N LEU A 228 5.46 -3.81 -0.93
CA LEU A 228 6.33 -3.08 -1.86
C LEU A 228 6.59 -3.88 -3.14
N GLY A 229 6.74 -5.20 -3.04
CA GLY A 229 6.85 -6.08 -4.20
C GLY A 229 5.57 -6.08 -5.04
N ARG A 230 4.40 -6.11 -4.40
CA ARG A 230 3.09 -6.01 -5.08
C ARG A 230 2.92 -4.66 -5.78
N LEU A 231 3.32 -3.55 -5.13
CA LEU A 231 3.29 -2.22 -5.72
C LEU A 231 4.21 -2.13 -6.94
N ALA A 232 5.44 -2.64 -6.84
CA ALA A 232 6.39 -2.67 -7.95
C ALA A 232 5.85 -3.45 -9.16
N THR A 233 5.26 -4.63 -8.93
CA THR A 233 4.66 -5.45 -9.98
C THR A 233 3.49 -4.72 -10.66
N SER A 234 2.61 -4.07 -9.88
CA SER A 234 1.49 -3.31 -10.44
C SER A 234 1.97 -2.11 -11.25
N PHE A 235 3.05 -1.47 -10.83
CA PHE A 235 3.65 -0.34 -11.53
C PHE A 235 4.32 -0.79 -12.83
N ASP A 236 5.08 -1.88 -12.81
CA ASP A 236 5.71 -2.45 -14.01
C ASP A 236 4.67 -2.87 -15.05
N ALA A 237 3.53 -3.46 -14.60
CA ALA A 237 2.40 -3.77 -15.48
C ALA A 237 1.74 -2.51 -16.09
N MET A 238 1.70 -1.40 -15.34
CA MET A 238 1.22 -0.12 -15.86
C MET A 238 2.18 0.44 -16.91
N LEU A 239 3.50 0.39 -16.65
CA LEU A 239 4.53 0.82 -17.62
C LEU A 239 4.46 0.01 -18.92
N GLU A 240 4.29 -1.30 -18.85
CA GLU A 240 4.13 -2.17 -20.01
C GLU A 240 2.94 -1.75 -20.86
N ARG A 241 1.78 -1.49 -20.25
CA ARG A 241 0.59 -0.99 -20.97
C ARG A 241 0.83 0.37 -21.64
N LEU A 242 1.57 1.27 -20.98
CA LEU A 242 1.94 2.56 -21.53
C LEU A 242 2.93 2.40 -22.71
N GLU A 243 3.94 1.54 -22.56
CA GLU A 243 4.93 1.24 -23.63
C GLU A 243 4.24 0.68 -24.87
N ASP A 244 3.35 -0.31 -24.68
CA ASP A 244 2.51 -0.87 -25.74
C ASP A 244 1.59 0.17 -26.39
N GLY A 245 1.04 1.08 -25.59
CA GLY A 245 0.22 2.19 -26.07
C GLY A 245 1.02 3.13 -26.98
N PHE A 246 2.16 3.60 -26.53
CA PHE A 246 3.04 4.47 -27.32
C PHE A 246 3.64 3.77 -28.55
N ALA A 247 3.95 2.48 -28.45
CA ALA A 247 4.43 1.72 -29.59
C ALA A 247 3.35 1.67 -30.70
N ARG A 248 2.10 1.39 -30.34
CA ARG A 248 0.95 1.40 -31.26
C ARG A 248 0.71 2.77 -31.86
N GLU A 249 0.82 3.84 -31.06
CA GLU A 249 0.65 5.21 -31.56
C GLU A 249 1.76 5.60 -32.55
N ARG A 250 3.02 5.30 -32.26
CA ARG A 250 4.14 5.56 -33.18
C ARG A 250 3.98 4.79 -34.47
N GLN A 251 3.60 3.53 -34.41
CA GLN A 251 3.34 2.70 -35.56
C GLN A 251 2.23 3.32 -36.42
N PHE A 252 1.12 3.73 -35.79
CA PHE A 252 0.01 4.39 -36.47
C PHE A 252 0.44 5.66 -37.21
N ILE A 253 1.24 6.53 -36.56
CA ILE A 253 1.75 7.77 -37.20
C ILE A 253 2.68 7.45 -38.37
N SER A 254 3.51 6.44 -38.20
CA SER A 254 4.42 5.98 -39.27
C SER A 254 3.65 5.47 -40.48
N ASP A 255 2.71 4.55 -40.24
CA ASP A 255 1.90 3.93 -41.30
C ASP A 255 1.03 4.97 -42.00
N ALA A 256 0.40 5.87 -41.23
CA ALA A 256 -0.38 6.98 -41.76
C ALA A 256 0.47 7.88 -42.69
N SER A 257 1.71 8.20 -42.28
CA SER A 257 2.61 9.04 -43.05
C SER A 257 3.00 8.37 -44.38
N HIS A 258 3.25 7.05 -44.33
CA HIS A 258 3.56 6.29 -45.54
C HIS A 258 2.39 6.21 -46.52
N GLU A 259 1.19 5.89 -46.02
CA GLU A 259 -0.02 5.75 -46.82
C GLU A 259 -0.54 7.08 -47.37
N LEU A 260 -0.28 8.21 -46.71
CA LEU A 260 -0.61 9.54 -47.20
C LEU A 260 0.37 10.02 -48.27
N LYS A 261 1.65 9.61 -48.20
CA LYS A 261 2.67 10.05 -49.15
C LYS A 261 2.45 9.52 -50.58
N THR A 262 1.95 8.29 -50.71
CA THR A 262 1.73 7.63 -52.01
C THR A 262 0.70 8.37 -52.86
N PRO A 263 -0.57 8.59 -52.44
CA PRO A 263 -1.56 9.32 -53.22
C PRO A 263 -1.15 10.77 -53.48
N LEU A 264 -0.48 11.42 -52.51
CA LEU A 264 0.04 12.77 -52.72
C LEU A 264 1.09 12.83 -53.83
N THR A 265 1.95 11.80 -53.92
CA THR A 265 2.94 11.69 -55.02
C THR A 265 2.25 11.51 -56.36
N ILE A 266 1.18 10.68 -56.44
CA ILE A 266 0.43 10.45 -57.66
C ILE A 266 -0.30 11.74 -58.09
N ILE A 267 -0.92 12.46 -57.16
CA ILE A 267 -1.54 13.75 -57.44
C ILE A 267 -0.55 14.74 -58.00
N ASN A 268 0.63 14.89 -57.35
CA ASN A 268 1.67 15.80 -57.79
C ASN A 268 2.20 15.43 -59.19
N ALA A 269 2.42 14.13 -59.45
CA ALA A 269 2.89 13.67 -60.76
C ALA A 269 1.87 13.98 -61.86
N ASN A 270 0.58 13.72 -61.62
CA ASN A 270 -0.47 14.02 -62.59
C ASN A 270 -0.69 15.53 -62.76
N ALA A 271 -0.51 16.34 -61.70
CA ALA A 271 -0.55 17.79 -61.82
C ALA A 271 0.58 18.32 -62.69
N GLN A 272 1.81 17.78 -62.58
CA GLN A 272 2.94 18.12 -63.43
C GLN A 272 2.71 17.65 -64.88
N MET A 273 2.07 16.53 -65.09
CA MET A 273 1.65 16.07 -66.43
C MET A 273 0.66 17.03 -67.06
N LEU A 274 -0.30 17.52 -66.33
CA LEU A 274 -1.26 18.55 -66.77
C LEU A 274 -0.55 19.86 -67.15
N GLU A 275 0.38 20.34 -66.34
CA GLU A 275 1.13 21.57 -66.64
C GLU A 275 1.90 21.47 -68.00
N ARG A 276 2.44 20.29 -68.30
CA ARG A 276 3.30 20.12 -69.48
C ARG A 276 2.54 19.75 -70.76
N TRP A 277 1.45 19.02 -70.65
CA TRP A 277 0.86 18.29 -71.77
C TRP A 277 -0.67 18.56 -71.96
N ALA A 278 -1.38 19.21 -70.99
CA ALA A 278 -2.84 19.34 -71.04
C ALA A 278 -3.36 20.02 -72.33
N ASP A 279 -2.62 20.96 -72.88
CA ASP A 279 -2.99 21.68 -74.11
C ASP A 279 -2.60 20.93 -75.39
N ARG A 280 -1.72 19.92 -75.27
CA ARG A 280 -1.20 19.16 -76.42
C ARG A 280 -1.86 17.82 -76.62
N ASP A 281 -2.38 17.23 -75.53
CA ASP A 281 -2.95 15.91 -75.55
C ASP A 281 -4.23 15.88 -74.64
N PRO A 282 -5.43 15.89 -75.29
CA PRO A 282 -6.70 15.81 -74.53
C PRO A 282 -6.89 14.52 -73.73
N GLN A 283 -6.24 13.41 -74.16
CA GLN A 283 -6.32 12.13 -73.46
C GLN A 283 -5.51 12.17 -72.15
N ILE A 284 -4.28 12.68 -72.19
CA ILE A 284 -3.45 12.88 -70.99
C ILE A 284 -4.13 13.79 -70.00
N ARG A 285 -4.83 14.85 -70.49
CA ARG A 285 -5.61 15.75 -69.64
C ARG A 285 -6.73 15.02 -68.93
N ALA A 286 -7.50 14.22 -69.65
CA ALA A 286 -8.63 13.49 -69.10
C ALA A 286 -8.17 12.45 -68.08
N GLU A 287 -7.17 11.67 -68.39
CA GLU A 287 -6.58 10.64 -67.54
C GLU A 287 -5.99 11.24 -66.24
N SER A 288 -5.18 12.31 -66.38
CA SER A 288 -4.58 12.98 -65.19
C SER A 288 -5.63 13.63 -64.28
N LEU A 289 -6.67 14.26 -64.85
CA LEU A 289 -7.76 14.80 -64.04
C LEU A 289 -8.57 13.71 -63.32
N THR A 290 -8.78 12.57 -63.96
CA THR A 290 -9.43 11.41 -63.36
C THR A 290 -8.59 10.85 -62.23
N ALA A 291 -7.30 10.64 -62.45
CA ALA A 291 -6.37 10.15 -61.41
C ALA A 291 -6.29 11.10 -60.19
N ILE A 292 -6.19 12.43 -60.43
CA ILE A 292 -6.21 13.42 -59.33
C ILE A 292 -7.49 13.35 -58.53
N ARG A 293 -8.66 13.22 -59.19
CA ARG A 293 -9.95 13.12 -58.51
C ARG A 293 -10.08 11.86 -57.69
N GLU A 294 -9.67 10.72 -58.22
CA GLU A 294 -9.70 9.42 -57.55
C GLU A 294 -8.79 9.40 -56.34
N GLU A 295 -7.54 9.86 -56.47
CA GLU A 295 -6.61 9.92 -55.37
C GLU A 295 -6.99 10.94 -54.29
N SER A 296 -7.58 12.08 -54.69
CA SER A 296 -8.09 13.06 -53.71
C SER A 296 -9.29 12.51 -52.91
N ALA A 297 -10.18 11.76 -53.56
CA ALA A 297 -11.28 11.08 -52.88
C ALA A 297 -10.78 9.98 -51.94
N SER A 298 -9.77 9.20 -52.37
CA SER A 298 -9.13 8.17 -51.53
C SER A 298 -8.46 8.78 -50.29
N LEU A 299 -7.77 9.90 -50.46
CA LEU A 299 -7.10 10.65 -49.40
C LEU A 299 -8.14 11.18 -48.38
N ALA A 300 -9.26 11.77 -48.86
CA ALA A 300 -10.34 12.25 -48.01
C ALA A 300 -10.98 11.10 -47.20
N ALA A 301 -11.24 9.95 -47.85
CA ALA A 301 -11.75 8.76 -47.18
C ALA A 301 -10.78 8.23 -46.11
N MET A 302 -9.46 8.23 -46.38
CA MET A 302 -8.42 7.82 -45.43
C MET A 302 -8.37 8.74 -44.21
N VAL A 303 -8.35 10.06 -44.40
CA VAL A 303 -8.32 11.04 -43.30
C VAL A 303 -9.59 10.91 -42.43
N ASN A 304 -10.79 10.80 -43.05
CA ASN A 304 -12.02 10.59 -42.31
C ASN A 304 -12.01 9.26 -41.53
N GLY A 305 -11.45 8.20 -42.10
CA GLY A 305 -11.28 6.92 -41.43
C GLY A 305 -10.37 7.02 -40.20
N MET A 306 -9.24 7.75 -40.34
CA MET A 306 -8.32 7.99 -39.23
C MET A 306 -8.97 8.81 -38.12
N LEU A 307 -9.73 9.86 -38.43
CA LEU A 307 -10.48 10.67 -37.46
C LEU A 307 -11.52 9.84 -36.72
N LEU A 308 -12.20 8.94 -37.41
CA LEU A 308 -13.16 8.04 -36.80
C LEU A 308 -12.48 7.07 -35.82
N LEU A 309 -11.34 6.49 -36.24
CA LEU A 309 -10.56 5.61 -35.38
C LEU A 309 -10.06 6.33 -34.14
N ALA A 310 -9.58 7.57 -34.27
CA ALA A 310 -9.14 8.39 -33.14
C ALA A 310 -10.29 8.72 -32.18
N LYS A 311 -11.47 9.10 -32.69
CA LYS A 311 -12.68 9.33 -31.85
C LYS A 311 -13.15 8.07 -31.14
N ALA A 312 -13.03 6.92 -31.76
CA ALA A 312 -13.42 5.66 -31.16
C ALA A 312 -12.49 5.24 -30.00
N GLU A 313 -11.24 5.68 -30.04
CA GLU A 313 -10.25 5.40 -28.98
C GLU A 313 -10.27 6.40 -27.84
N SER A 314 -10.63 7.67 -28.10
CA SER A 314 -10.79 8.68 -27.05
C SER A 314 -12.01 8.48 -26.14
N GLY A 315 -12.93 7.57 -26.52
CA GLY A 315 -14.17 7.33 -25.77
C GLY A 315 -15.16 8.48 -25.86
N ASP A 316 -15.03 9.32 -26.91
CA ASP A 316 -15.97 10.42 -27.15
C ASP A 316 -17.40 9.90 -27.27
N ASP A 317 -18.33 10.62 -26.66
CA ASP A 317 -19.74 10.27 -26.65
C ASP A 317 -20.34 10.50 -28.06
N ILE A 318 -20.49 9.39 -28.80
CA ILE A 318 -21.09 9.41 -30.12
C ILE A 318 -22.60 9.26 -29.93
N PRO A 319 -23.43 10.21 -30.41
CA PRO A 319 -24.90 10.13 -30.28
C PRO A 319 -25.44 8.84 -30.88
N ARG A 320 -26.23 8.12 -30.11
CA ARG A 320 -26.88 6.86 -30.50
C ARG A 320 -28.37 7.00 -30.34
N GLU A 321 -29.10 6.47 -31.32
CA GLU A 321 -30.56 6.45 -31.36
C GLU A 321 -31.06 5.05 -31.72
N PRO A 322 -32.35 4.74 -31.50
CA PRO A 322 -32.93 3.50 -31.98
C PRO A 322 -32.92 3.44 -33.51
N VAL A 323 -32.21 2.45 -34.06
CA VAL A 323 -32.02 2.27 -35.50
C VAL A 323 -32.60 0.94 -35.94
N ALA A 324 -33.43 0.95 -37.00
CA ALA A 324 -33.89 -0.27 -37.66
C ALA A 324 -32.75 -0.84 -38.50
N LEU A 325 -32.14 -1.95 -38.02
CA LEU A 325 -30.93 -2.51 -38.59
C LEU A 325 -31.11 -2.94 -40.05
N GLU A 326 -32.21 -3.59 -40.39
CA GLU A 326 -32.50 -4.05 -41.75
C GLU A 326 -32.62 -2.88 -42.74
N ALA A 327 -33.13 -1.73 -42.30
CA ALA A 327 -33.24 -0.54 -43.14
C ALA A 327 -31.84 0.01 -43.52
N VAL A 328 -30.94 0.07 -42.55
CA VAL A 328 -29.55 0.51 -42.77
C VAL A 328 -28.79 -0.47 -43.66
N VAL A 329 -28.92 -1.77 -43.42
CA VAL A 329 -28.32 -2.81 -44.27
C VAL A 329 -28.86 -2.74 -45.71
N ALA A 330 -30.17 -2.60 -45.86
CA ALA A 330 -30.78 -2.46 -47.19
C ALA A 330 -30.32 -1.20 -47.95
N GLU A 331 -30.07 -0.10 -47.24
CA GLU A 331 -29.48 1.11 -47.80
C GLU A 331 -28.05 0.89 -48.27
N ALA A 332 -27.20 0.22 -47.44
CA ALA A 332 -25.83 -0.13 -47.80
C ALA A 332 -25.81 -1.04 -49.06
N VAL A 333 -26.69 -2.02 -49.11
CA VAL A 333 -26.84 -2.91 -50.29
C VAL A 333 -27.25 -2.10 -51.54
N ARG A 334 -28.27 -1.23 -51.45
CA ARG A 334 -28.68 -0.37 -52.59
C ARG A 334 -27.51 0.50 -53.09
N ASN A 335 -26.72 1.08 -52.19
CA ASN A 335 -25.62 1.96 -52.55
C ASN A 335 -24.46 1.22 -53.25
N THR A 336 -24.30 -0.06 -52.98
CA THR A 336 -23.21 -0.89 -53.55
C THR A 336 -23.68 -1.73 -54.75
N GLN A 337 -24.99 -1.85 -54.99
CA GLN A 337 -25.59 -2.60 -56.11
C GLN A 337 -25.00 -2.23 -57.49
N PRO A 338 -24.81 -0.93 -57.86
CA PRO A 338 -24.24 -0.57 -59.16
C PRO A 338 -22.86 -1.18 -59.38
N ARG A 339 -21.99 -1.13 -58.36
CA ARG A 339 -20.64 -1.69 -58.41
C ARG A 339 -20.64 -3.22 -58.58
N ALA A 340 -21.56 -3.91 -57.88
CA ALA A 340 -21.73 -5.34 -58.07
C ALA A 340 -22.17 -5.68 -59.48
N ALA A 341 -23.14 -4.91 -60.02
CA ALA A 341 -23.60 -5.09 -61.40
C ALA A 341 -22.54 -4.84 -62.44
N GLU A 342 -21.71 -3.79 -62.30
CA GLU A 342 -20.57 -3.50 -63.17
C GLU A 342 -19.57 -4.69 -63.26
N LYS A 343 -19.40 -5.42 -62.13
CA LYS A 343 -18.54 -6.62 -62.08
C LYS A 343 -19.26 -7.91 -62.48
N GLY A 344 -20.58 -7.84 -62.79
CA GLY A 344 -21.37 -9.03 -63.09
C GLY A 344 -21.65 -9.94 -61.88
N LEU A 345 -21.54 -9.41 -60.67
CA LEU A 345 -21.78 -10.15 -59.42
C LEU A 345 -23.24 -10.11 -58.99
N THR A 346 -23.73 -11.20 -58.44
CA THR A 346 -25.03 -11.25 -57.78
C THR A 346 -24.89 -10.76 -56.35
N LEU A 347 -25.53 -9.57 -56.02
CA LEU A 347 -25.63 -9.08 -54.65
C LEU A 347 -27.02 -9.37 -54.12
N ALA A 348 -27.13 -10.28 -53.14
CA ALA A 348 -28.41 -10.72 -52.59
C ALA A 348 -28.57 -10.25 -51.14
N PHE A 349 -29.76 -9.67 -50.86
CA PHE A 349 -30.23 -9.40 -49.51
C PHE A 349 -31.64 -9.90 -49.38
N PRO A 350 -31.87 -11.13 -48.90
CA PRO A 350 -33.21 -11.68 -48.72
C PRO A 350 -33.99 -10.81 -47.76
N SER A 351 -35.15 -10.30 -48.25
CA SER A 351 -36.05 -9.52 -47.39
C SER A 351 -36.51 -10.35 -46.21
N PRO A 352 -36.47 -9.84 -44.97
CA PRO A 352 -36.96 -10.55 -43.80
C PRO A 352 -38.48 -10.78 -43.94
N ASN A 353 -38.87 -11.99 -44.31
CA ASN A 353 -40.27 -12.36 -44.50
C ASN A 353 -41.07 -12.20 -43.19
N GLY A 354 -41.83 -11.11 -43.02
CA GLY A 354 -42.88 -10.94 -42.03
C GLY A 354 -42.39 -10.79 -40.56
N ARG A 355 -41.10 -10.60 -40.32
CA ARG A 355 -40.55 -10.29 -38.96
C ARG A 355 -40.57 -8.77 -38.73
N PRO A 356 -40.87 -8.30 -37.50
CA PRO A 356 -40.68 -6.91 -37.14
C PRO A 356 -39.20 -6.52 -37.29
N PRO A 357 -38.90 -5.26 -37.70
CA PRO A 357 -37.54 -4.80 -37.87
C PRO A 357 -36.77 -4.86 -36.53
N THR A 358 -35.54 -5.31 -36.60
CA THR A 358 -34.65 -5.41 -35.44
C THR A 358 -34.15 -4.02 -35.09
N SER A 359 -34.41 -3.57 -33.87
CA SER A 359 -33.91 -2.26 -33.37
C SER A 359 -32.63 -2.44 -32.55
N VAL A 360 -31.62 -1.68 -32.92
CA VAL A 360 -30.35 -1.57 -32.18
C VAL A 360 -30.14 -0.12 -31.73
N LEU A 361 -29.42 0.11 -30.63
CA LEU A 361 -29.04 1.46 -30.22
C LEU A 361 -27.74 1.85 -30.92
N GLY A 362 -27.83 2.81 -31.88
CA GLY A 362 -26.66 3.13 -32.69
C GLY A 362 -26.73 4.46 -33.43
N ASN A 363 -25.64 4.77 -34.13
CA ASN A 363 -25.54 5.89 -35.05
C ASN A 363 -25.83 5.37 -36.49
N PRO A 364 -26.86 5.81 -37.16
CA PRO A 364 -27.25 5.26 -38.47
C PRO A 364 -26.17 5.48 -39.54
N ASN A 365 -25.45 6.60 -39.50
CA ASN A 365 -24.39 6.90 -40.46
C ASN A 365 -23.18 5.98 -40.29
N LEU A 366 -22.80 5.73 -39.05
CA LEU A 366 -21.68 4.82 -38.76
C LEU A 366 -22.05 3.38 -39.10
N LEU A 367 -23.26 2.92 -38.76
CA LEU A 367 -23.71 1.58 -39.11
C LEU A 367 -23.77 1.40 -40.63
N ARG A 368 -24.26 2.39 -41.36
CA ARG A 368 -24.24 2.39 -42.84
C ARG A 368 -22.83 2.27 -43.37
N GLN A 369 -21.89 3.08 -42.84
CA GLN A 369 -20.48 3.03 -43.24
C GLN A 369 -19.88 1.63 -42.97
N LEU A 370 -20.18 1.01 -41.83
CA LEU A 370 -19.76 -0.33 -41.46
C LEU A 370 -20.16 -1.34 -42.51
N PHE A 371 -21.49 -1.41 -42.84
CA PHE A 371 -22.00 -2.39 -43.80
C PHE A 371 -21.55 -2.10 -45.23
N THR A 372 -21.46 -0.82 -45.62
CA THR A 372 -20.92 -0.44 -46.92
C THR A 372 -19.46 -0.92 -47.07
N ASN A 373 -18.63 -0.71 -46.07
CA ASN A 373 -17.22 -1.19 -46.08
C ASN A 373 -17.12 -2.72 -46.22
N LEU A 374 -17.97 -3.48 -45.53
CA LEU A 374 -17.99 -4.95 -45.67
C LEU A 374 -18.43 -5.41 -47.04
N ILE A 375 -19.54 -4.82 -47.57
CA ILE A 375 -20.07 -5.19 -48.87
C ILE A 375 -19.14 -4.77 -50.01
N GLU A 376 -18.57 -3.57 -49.95
CA GLU A 376 -17.56 -3.13 -50.93
C GLU A 376 -16.33 -4.04 -50.90
N ASN A 377 -15.90 -4.48 -49.72
CA ASN A 377 -14.78 -5.41 -49.57
C ASN A 377 -15.11 -6.77 -50.22
N ALA A 378 -16.30 -7.31 -49.97
CA ALA A 378 -16.79 -8.54 -50.58
C ALA A 378 -16.83 -8.43 -52.12
N ILE A 379 -17.40 -7.33 -52.65
CA ILE A 379 -17.46 -7.08 -54.14
C ILE A 379 -16.01 -6.95 -54.71
N LYS A 380 -15.15 -6.28 -53.99
CA LYS A 380 -13.80 -6.02 -54.41
C LYS A 380 -13.00 -7.31 -54.62
N PHE A 381 -13.08 -8.26 -53.68
CA PHE A 381 -12.32 -9.50 -53.66
C PHE A 381 -13.03 -10.71 -54.33
N THR A 382 -14.25 -10.49 -54.85
CA THR A 382 -14.93 -11.48 -55.69
C THR A 382 -14.78 -11.11 -57.16
N GLU A 383 -14.18 -11.99 -57.97
CA GLU A 383 -14.05 -11.81 -59.40
C GLU A 383 -15.32 -12.27 -60.16
N ALA A 384 -15.88 -13.39 -59.73
CA ALA A 384 -17.11 -13.97 -60.26
C ALA A 384 -17.88 -14.72 -59.18
N GLY A 385 -19.20 -14.68 -59.23
CA GLY A 385 -20.08 -15.33 -58.27
C GLY A 385 -21.03 -14.41 -57.54
N SER A 386 -21.10 -14.51 -56.21
CA SER A 386 -22.13 -13.80 -55.45
C SER A 386 -21.62 -13.23 -54.11
N VAL A 387 -22.26 -12.15 -53.69
CA VAL A 387 -22.17 -11.61 -52.33
C VAL A 387 -23.54 -11.70 -51.69
N GLU A 388 -23.66 -12.30 -50.53
CA GLU A 388 -24.88 -12.52 -49.79
C GLU A 388 -24.86 -11.77 -48.47
N VAL A 389 -25.89 -10.99 -48.17
CA VAL A 389 -26.04 -10.29 -46.90
C VAL A 389 -27.26 -10.87 -46.19
N ALA A 390 -27.14 -11.25 -44.92
CA ALA A 390 -28.20 -11.82 -44.12
C ALA A 390 -28.27 -11.19 -42.74
N VAL A 391 -29.48 -11.07 -42.18
CA VAL A 391 -29.70 -10.60 -40.79
C VAL A 391 -30.39 -11.71 -40.01
N ALA A 392 -29.83 -12.07 -38.89
CA ALA A 392 -30.37 -13.05 -37.96
C ALA A 392 -30.41 -12.47 -36.54
N VAL A 393 -31.41 -12.83 -35.76
CA VAL A 393 -31.52 -12.43 -34.34
C VAL A 393 -31.59 -13.68 -33.48
N ARG A 394 -30.69 -13.77 -32.51
CA ARG A 394 -30.66 -14.86 -31.53
C ARG A 394 -30.30 -14.31 -30.14
N ALA A 395 -31.05 -14.72 -29.13
CA ALA A 395 -30.75 -14.45 -27.72
C ALA A 395 -30.44 -12.96 -27.38
N GLY A 396 -31.20 -12.00 -28.01
CA GLY A 396 -31.00 -10.58 -27.76
C GLY A 396 -29.82 -9.94 -28.52
N GLU A 397 -29.21 -10.66 -29.45
CA GLU A 397 -28.13 -10.19 -30.32
C GLU A 397 -28.56 -10.27 -31.79
N ALA A 398 -28.37 -9.19 -32.54
CA ALA A 398 -28.56 -9.15 -33.98
C ALA A 398 -27.23 -9.40 -34.69
N THR A 399 -27.16 -10.39 -35.54
CA THR A 399 -25.99 -10.69 -36.37
C THR A 399 -26.25 -10.38 -37.82
N VAL A 400 -25.43 -9.54 -38.42
CA VAL A 400 -25.42 -9.28 -39.88
C VAL A 400 -24.21 -10.02 -40.47
N SER A 401 -24.50 -10.94 -41.36
CA SER A 401 -23.48 -11.74 -42.08
C SER A 401 -23.31 -11.20 -43.50
N VAL A 402 -22.07 -10.92 -43.91
CA VAL A 402 -21.73 -10.59 -45.29
C VAL A 402 -20.80 -11.69 -45.80
N SER A 403 -21.30 -12.51 -46.73
CA SER A 403 -20.58 -13.68 -47.27
C SER A 403 -20.27 -13.48 -48.74
N ASP A 404 -19.06 -13.74 -49.15
CA ASP A 404 -18.59 -13.68 -50.54
C ASP A 404 -18.16 -15.06 -51.05
N THR A 405 -18.04 -15.19 -52.38
CA THR A 405 -17.49 -16.36 -53.08
C THR A 405 -16.12 -16.08 -53.68
N GLY A 406 -15.41 -15.11 -53.11
CA GLY A 406 -14.11 -14.65 -53.62
C GLY A 406 -12.94 -15.56 -53.24
N VAL A 407 -11.74 -14.99 -53.27
CA VAL A 407 -10.47 -15.70 -53.02
C VAL A 407 -10.32 -16.23 -51.63
N GLY A 408 -11.12 -15.70 -50.68
CA GLY A 408 -10.99 -16.05 -49.25
C GLY A 408 -9.81 -15.44 -48.56
N ILE A 409 -9.73 -15.67 -47.25
CA ILE A 409 -8.64 -15.19 -46.35
C ILE A 409 -7.95 -16.42 -45.77
N GLU A 410 -6.61 -16.41 -45.70
CA GLU A 410 -5.82 -17.46 -45.06
C GLU A 410 -6.11 -17.47 -43.54
N GLU A 411 -6.03 -18.65 -42.94
CA GLU A 411 -6.44 -18.84 -41.51
C GLU A 411 -5.60 -18.01 -40.55
N GLU A 412 -4.31 -17.88 -40.81
CA GLU A 412 -3.37 -17.08 -40.03
C GLU A 412 -3.63 -15.57 -40.15
N ALA A 413 -4.34 -15.13 -41.19
CA ALA A 413 -4.66 -13.74 -41.43
C ALA A 413 -6.04 -13.33 -40.88
N LEU A 414 -6.95 -14.28 -40.53
CA LEU A 414 -8.34 -14.00 -40.13
C LEU A 414 -8.46 -13.08 -38.90
N GLU A 415 -7.57 -13.20 -37.95
CA GLU A 415 -7.56 -12.31 -36.77
C GLU A 415 -6.95 -10.93 -37.09
N ARG A 416 -5.97 -10.91 -37.98
CA ARG A 416 -5.18 -9.72 -38.34
C ARG A 416 -5.83 -8.82 -39.38
N VAL A 417 -6.82 -9.31 -40.12
CA VAL A 417 -7.48 -8.52 -41.19
C VAL A 417 -8.18 -7.25 -40.68
N PHE A 418 -8.43 -7.19 -39.36
CA PHE A 418 -9.02 -6.03 -38.70
C PHE A 418 -7.95 -5.05 -38.17
N ASP A 419 -6.65 -5.37 -38.29
CA ASP A 419 -5.58 -4.46 -37.88
C ASP A 419 -5.46 -3.31 -38.89
N ARG A 420 -5.06 -2.15 -38.40
CA ARG A 420 -4.91 -0.95 -39.22
C ARG A 420 -3.81 -1.18 -40.26
N PHE A 421 -4.09 -0.76 -41.50
CA PHE A 421 -3.18 -0.88 -42.65
C PHE A 421 -2.77 -2.31 -43.01
N PHE A 422 -3.41 -3.31 -42.38
CA PHE A 422 -3.12 -4.71 -42.70
C PHE A 422 -3.64 -5.06 -44.11
N ARG A 423 -2.78 -5.72 -44.88
CA ARG A 423 -3.11 -6.30 -46.19
C ARG A 423 -2.52 -7.71 -46.26
N ALA A 424 -3.36 -8.67 -46.63
CA ALA A 424 -2.87 -10.04 -46.82
C ALA A 424 -1.92 -10.09 -48.02
N ASP A 425 -0.67 -10.52 -47.78
CA ASP A 425 0.41 -10.61 -48.78
C ASP A 425 0.20 -11.81 -49.71
N THR A 426 -0.88 -11.83 -50.46
CA THR A 426 -0.98 -12.77 -51.58
C THR A 426 -0.48 -12.06 -52.81
N SER A 427 0.42 -12.68 -53.51
CA SER A 427 1.04 -12.16 -54.76
C SER A 427 0.03 -11.76 -55.85
N ARG A 428 -1.22 -12.25 -55.76
CA ARG A 428 -2.38 -11.90 -56.61
C ARG A 428 -3.07 -10.61 -56.17
N ASN A 429 -2.92 -10.12 -54.93
CA ASN A 429 -3.67 -8.98 -54.41
C ASN A 429 -2.94 -7.63 -54.47
N ARG A 430 -1.70 -7.58 -54.98
CA ARG A 430 -0.96 -6.30 -55.15
C ARG A 430 -1.59 -5.32 -56.13
N SER A 431 -2.40 -5.80 -57.03
CA SER A 431 -3.12 -4.98 -58.04
C SER A 431 -4.43 -4.37 -57.59
N VAL A 432 -4.93 -4.77 -56.39
CA VAL A 432 -6.22 -4.31 -55.90
C VAL A 432 -6.01 -3.11 -54.97
N PRO A 433 -6.41 -1.87 -55.39
CA PRO A 433 -6.17 -0.66 -54.59
C PRO A 433 -6.97 -0.69 -53.27
N GLY A 434 -6.34 -0.23 -52.16
CA GLY A 434 -7.01 -0.12 -50.88
C GLY A 434 -6.09 0.27 -49.74
N THR A 435 -6.60 1.06 -48.81
CA THR A 435 -5.86 1.70 -47.72
C THR A 435 -5.61 0.79 -46.48
N GLY A 436 -6.18 -0.41 -46.43
CA GLY A 436 -6.09 -1.28 -45.26
C GLY A 436 -6.84 -0.76 -44.01
N LEU A 437 -7.60 0.33 -44.14
CA LEU A 437 -8.36 0.91 -43.01
C LEU A 437 -9.81 0.41 -42.94
N GLY A 438 -10.39 -0.09 -44.01
CA GLY A 438 -11.83 -0.41 -44.09
C GLY A 438 -12.29 -1.39 -43.01
N LEU A 439 -11.59 -2.51 -42.82
CA LEU A 439 -11.93 -3.52 -41.80
C LEU A 439 -11.59 -3.05 -40.36
N ALA A 440 -10.55 -2.24 -40.19
CA ALA A 440 -10.25 -1.61 -38.90
C ALA A 440 -11.37 -0.64 -38.47
N ILE A 441 -11.93 0.11 -39.44
CA ILE A 441 -13.08 0.98 -39.24
C ILE A 441 -14.31 0.14 -38.85
N VAL A 442 -14.56 -0.98 -39.55
CA VAL A 442 -15.66 -1.92 -39.24
C VAL A 442 -15.55 -2.39 -37.78
N ARG A 443 -14.38 -2.87 -37.35
CA ARG A 443 -14.14 -3.32 -35.97
C ARG A 443 -14.37 -2.18 -34.96
N SER A 444 -13.92 -0.99 -35.28
CA SER A 444 -14.08 0.19 -34.42
C SER A 444 -15.56 0.58 -34.29
N ILE A 445 -16.32 0.65 -35.39
CA ILE A 445 -17.73 0.97 -35.37
C ILE A 445 -18.52 -0.10 -34.60
N ALA A 446 -18.25 -1.39 -34.82
CA ALA A 446 -18.88 -2.47 -34.07
C ALA A 446 -18.68 -2.31 -32.54
N ARG A 447 -17.43 -2.00 -32.10
CA ARG A 447 -17.11 -1.76 -30.69
C ARG A 447 -17.81 -0.53 -30.11
N ILE A 448 -17.90 0.58 -30.84
CA ILE A 448 -18.67 1.78 -30.44
C ILE A 448 -20.12 1.42 -30.12
N HIS A 449 -20.70 0.46 -30.86
CA HIS A 449 -22.07 0.01 -30.68
C HIS A 449 -22.19 -1.16 -29.67
N GLY A 450 -21.16 -1.48 -28.92
CA GLY A 450 -21.15 -2.58 -27.93
C GLY A 450 -21.19 -3.97 -28.55
N GLY A 451 -20.88 -4.05 -29.85
CA GLY A 451 -20.87 -5.28 -30.62
C GLY A 451 -19.45 -5.80 -30.93
N ARG A 452 -19.39 -6.81 -31.77
CA ARG A 452 -18.14 -7.41 -32.26
C ARG A 452 -18.24 -7.77 -33.72
N VAL A 453 -17.09 -7.92 -34.39
CA VAL A 453 -17.00 -8.44 -35.77
C VAL A 453 -16.02 -9.61 -35.78
N THR A 454 -16.36 -10.64 -36.54
CA THR A 454 -15.49 -11.82 -36.77
C THR A 454 -15.43 -12.13 -38.26
N ALA A 455 -14.34 -12.76 -38.69
CA ALA A 455 -14.16 -13.25 -40.04
C ALA A 455 -13.98 -14.76 -39.99
N SER A 456 -14.59 -15.46 -40.95
CA SER A 456 -14.47 -16.91 -41.10
C SER A 456 -14.41 -17.30 -42.57
N ARG A 457 -13.84 -18.48 -42.85
CA ARG A 457 -13.81 -19.03 -44.20
C ARG A 457 -15.19 -19.58 -44.56
N ARG A 458 -15.65 -19.28 -45.73
CA ARG A 458 -16.92 -19.85 -46.25
C ARG A 458 -16.64 -21.29 -46.74
N PRO A 459 -17.48 -22.29 -46.37
CA PRO A 459 -17.44 -23.62 -47.00
C PRO A 459 -17.64 -23.50 -48.52
N GLY A 460 -16.72 -24.00 -49.31
CA GLY A 460 -16.75 -23.89 -50.80
C GLY A 460 -16.01 -22.70 -51.38
N GLY A 461 -15.31 -21.90 -50.55
CA GLY A 461 -14.50 -20.75 -51.00
C GLY A 461 -15.13 -19.42 -50.64
N GLY A 462 -14.32 -18.41 -50.42
CA GLY A 462 -14.71 -17.06 -50.01
C GLY A 462 -14.60 -16.82 -48.50
N THR A 463 -15.16 -15.66 -48.07
CA THR A 463 -15.11 -15.21 -46.69
C THR A 463 -16.50 -14.85 -46.19
N THR A 464 -16.75 -15.06 -44.91
CA THR A 464 -17.92 -14.55 -44.20
C THR A 464 -17.47 -13.61 -43.08
N PHE A 465 -18.01 -12.40 -43.08
CA PHE A 465 -17.88 -11.44 -41.98
C PHE A 465 -19.16 -11.38 -41.21
N ASP A 466 -19.13 -11.66 -39.92
CA ASP A 466 -20.24 -11.60 -39.00
C ASP A 466 -20.12 -10.41 -38.05
N VAL A 467 -21.09 -9.51 -38.07
CA VAL A 467 -21.22 -8.37 -37.17
C VAL A 467 -22.34 -8.62 -36.20
N SER A 468 -22.01 -8.79 -34.91
CA SER A 468 -23.01 -8.95 -33.84
C SER A 468 -23.20 -7.65 -33.07
N LEU A 469 -24.45 -7.22 -32.92
CA LEU A 469 -24.84 -6.00 -32.21
C LEU A 469 -25.92 -6.32 -31.16
N PRO A 470 -25.88 -5.73 -29.95
CA PRO A 470 -26.93 -5.91 -28.96
C PRO A 470 -28.27 -5.28 -29.45
N THR A 471 -29.39 -6.00 -29.30
CA THR A 471 -30.70 -5.47 -29.61
C THR A 471 -31.24 -4.61 -28.47
N LEU A 472 -32.12 -3.65 -28.77
CA LEU A 472 -32.74 -2.81 -27.73
C LEU A 472 -33.53 -3.63 -26.70
N THR A 473 -34.03 -4.80 -27.05
CA THR A 473 -34.78 -5.70 -26.16
C THR A 473 -33.85 -6.39 -25.12
N SER A 474 -32.55 -6.45 -25.38
CA SER A 474 -31.54 -7.03 -24.42
C SER A 474 -30.92 -6.00 -23.49
N LEU A 475 -31.18 -4.70 -23.71
CA LEU A 475 -30.65 -3.60 -22.94
C LEU A 475 -31.59 -3.09 -21.83
N GLN A 476 -32.83 -3.64 -21.79
CA GLN A 476 -33.81 -3.46 -20.72
C GLN A 476 -33.74 -4.62 -19.72
#